data_e06734c5f05b823362beb0c6db172155
#
_entry.id   e06734c5f05b823362beb0c6db172155
#
_cell.length_a   1.000
_cell.length_b   1.000
_cell.length_c   1.000
_cell.angle_alpha   90.00
_cell.angle_beta   90.00
_cell.angle_gamma   90.00
#
_symmetry.space_group_name_H-M   'P 1'
#
loop_
_entity.id
_entity.type
_entity.pdbx_description
1 polymer ?
#
loop_
_entity_poly.entity_id
_entity_poly.type
_entity_poly.pdbx_seq_one_letter_code
_entity_poly.pdbx_strand_id
1 'polypeptide(L)'
;MKSKFLLPSLSLLAMAAAAQRADRPNVLLLVADDLGYGDLSCYGAKRVSTPVVDSLASRGARFTDMHACASTSTPSRYSLLTGKYPFRREGTDVAPGDAGLIIDPLEYTLADLFKEAGYRTAAIGKWHLGLGAETGKQDWNGKLDVTPADIGFDYHYLMAATADRVPCVFIEQGCVANYDASAPIQVSYRKNFPGEPTGRTHPEMLKLLPSHGHDMSIVNGISRIGYMKGGGKALWRDEDIADSIAAHAINFISQETDKPFFMYLCTNDVHVPRYPHERFRGKSPMGLRGEAILQFDETVRQVVTALREKGLDKNTLIIIT
;
A
#
# COMPACT_ATOMS: atom_id res chain seq x y z
N MET A 1 -59.36 19.71 -10.46
CA MET A 1 -58.35 19.58 -11.51
C MET A 1 -57.05 20.23 -11.08
N LYS A 2 -56.27 19.59 -10.23
CA LYS A 2 -54.87 20.00 -9.92
C LYS A 2 -54.11 18.76 -9.43
N SER A 3 -53.61 17.90 -10.32
CA SER A 3 -52.68 16.83 -9.91
C SER A 3 -52.06 16.08 -11.07
N LYS A 4 -51.62 16.75 -12.16
CA LYS A 4 -50.99 16.04 -13.29
C LYS A 4 -49.64 16.60 -13.78
N PHE A 5 -49.00 17.52 -13.07
CA PHE A 5 -47.76 18.15 -13.53
C PHE A 5 -46.51 17.88 -12.68
N LEU A 6 -46.61 17.09 -11.62
CA LEU A 6 -45.44 16.82 -10.75
C LEU A 6 -44.62 15.58 -11.12
N LEU A 7 -45.18 14.60 -11.86
CA LEU A 7 -44.51 13.36 -12.20
C LEU A 7 -43.34 13.49 -13.24
N PRO A 8 -43.46 14.34 -14.31
CA PRO A 8 -42.36 14.43 -15.25
C PRO A 8 -41.12 15.14 -14.70
N SER A 9 -41.29 16.07 -13.76
CA SER A 9 -40.16 16.80 -13.19
C SER A 9 -39.33 15.97 -12.22
N LEU A 10 -39.94 15.05 -11.44
CA LEU A 10 -39.21 14.11 -10.58
C LEU A 10 -38.45 13.08 -11.38
N SER A 11 -39.03 12.60 -12.49
CA SER A 11 -38.38 11.62 -13.36
C SER A 11 -37.17 12.19 -14.10
N LEU A 12 -37.23 13.45 -14.53
CA LEU A 12 -36.10 14.16 -15.14
C LEU A 12 -34.96 14.43 -14.15
N LEU A 13 -35.28 14.79 -12.91
CA LEU A 13 -34.28 14.97 -11.83
C LEU A 13 -33.61 13.64 -11.46
N ALA A 14 -34.36 12.54 -11.39
CA ALA A 14 -33.81 11.22 -11.14
C ALA A 14 -32.92 10.72 -12.28
N MET A 15 -33.30 10.98 -13.54
CA MET A 15 -32.47 10.65 -14.70
C MET A 15 -31.20 11.52 -14.79
N ALA A 16 -31.28 12.82 -14.44
CA ALA A 16 -30.12 13.70 -14.40
C ALA A 16 -29.15 13.28 -13.27
N ALA A 17 -29.64 12.87 -12.10
CA ALA A 17 -28.84 12.35 -11.00
C ALA A 17 -28.20 10.99 -11.35
N ALA A 18 -28.90 10.12 -12.09
CA ALA A 18 -28.35 8.86 -12.58
C ALA A 18 -27.29 9.07 -13.68
N ALA A 19 -27.52 10.01 -14.61
CA ALA A 19 -26.53 10.37 -15.62
C ALA A 19 -25.26 10.99 -15.00
N GLN A 20 -25.41 11.85 -13.98
CA GLN A 20 -24.29 12.45 -13.28
C GLN A 20 -23.48 11.41 -12.46
N ARG A 21 -24.11 10.30 -12.02
CA ARG A 21 -23.43 9.17 -11.37
C ARG A 21 -22.63 8.29 -12.35
N ALA A 22 -23.08 8.16 -13.60
CA ALA A 22 -22.43 7.35 -14.63
C ALA A 22 -21.08 7.94 -15.10
N ASP A 23 -20.82 9.23 -14.88
CA ASP A 23 -19.64 9.93 -15.39
C ASP A 23 -18.46 10.01 -14.39
N ARG A 24 -18.59 9.45 -13.20
CA ARG A 24 -17.50 9.47 -12.19
C ARG A 24 -16.73 8.15 -12.20
N PRO A 25 -15.52 8.11 -12.78
CA PRO A 25 -14.73 6.88 -12.80
C PRO A 25 -14.22 6.53 -11.40
N ASN A 26 -14.06 5.25 -11.12
CA ASN A 26 -13.20 4.82 -10.03
C ASN A 26 -11.76 5.25 -10.30
N VAL A 27 -10.98 5.44 -9.27
CA VAL A 27 -9.56 5.80 -9.37
C VAL A 27 -8.73 4.81 -8.56
N LEU A 28 -7.86 4.09 -9.26
CA LEU A 28 -6.85 3.22 -8.68
C LEU A 28 -5.48 3.87 -8.87
N LEU A 29 -4.89 4.39 -7.80
CA LEU A 29 -3.50 4.84 -7.76
C LEU A 29 -2.64 3.71 -7.20
N LEU A 30 -1.98 2.97 -8.09
CA LEU A 30 -1.10 1.86 -7.75
C LEU A 30 0.34 2.35 -7.73
N VAL A 31 0.96 2.29 -6.55
CA VAL A 31 2.34 2.75 -6.32
C VAL A 31 3.23 1.53 -6.12
N ALA A 32 4.15 1.31 -7.05
CA ALA A 32 5.22 0.34 -6.90
C ALA A 32 6.31 0.89 -5.96
N ASP A 33 7.06 0.00 -5.33
CA ASP A 33 8.12 0.39 -4.40
C ASP A 33 9.50 0.01 -4.95
N ASP A 34 10.36 1.00 -5.16
CA ASP A 34 11.70 0.85 -5.76
C ASP A 34 11.71 0.24 -7.17
N LEU A 35 10.60 0.31 -7.90
CA LEU A 35 10.52 -0.11 -9.29
C LEU A 35 11.07 0.99 -10.20
N GLY A 36 12.14 0.70 -10.90
CA GLY A 36 12.78 1.66 -11.80
C GLY A 36 12.09 1.73 -13.17
N TYR A 37 12.30 2.83 -13.88
CA TYR A 37 11.82 3.04 -15.24
C TYR A 37 12.16 1.87 -16.19
N GLY A 38 13.39 1.35 -16.11
CA GLY A 38 13.86 0.24 -16.94
C GLY A 38 13.48 -1.16 -16.45
N ASP A 39 12.68 -1.30 -15.41
CA ASP A 39 12.26 -2.60 -14.87
C ASP A 39 10.99 -3.15 -15.55
N LEU A 40 10.25 -2.33 -16.28
CA LEU A 40 9.03 -2.71 -16.99
C LEU A 40 9.29 -2.95 -18.49
N SER A 41 8.72 -4.01 -19.07
CA SER A 41 8.94 -4.32 -20.48
C SER A 41 8.35 -3.28 -21.44
N CYS A 42 7.28 -2.58 -21.07
CA CYS A 42 6.77 -1.44 -21.85
C CYS A 42 7.75 -0.25 -21.91
N TYR A 43 8.73 -0.19 -21.02
CA TYR A 43 9.82 0.80 -21.05
C TYR A 43 11.16 0.20 -21.51
N GLY A 44 11.15 -1.04 -22.02
CA GLY A 44 12.31 -1.66 -22.68
C GLY A 44 13.11 -2.65 -21.83
N ALA A 45 12.60 -3.10 -20.68
CA ALA A 45 13.22 -4.20 -19.93
C ALA A 45 13.33 -5.44 -20.83
N LYS A 46 14.53 -6.05 -20.87
CA LYS A 46 14.81 -7.22 -21.73
C LYS A 46 14.93 -8.53 -20.96
N ARG A 47 15.13 -8.48 -19.66
CA ARG A 47 15.41 -9.64 -18.81
C ARG A 47 14.25 -10.07 -17.95
N VAL A 48 13.17 -9.29 -17.97
CA VAL A 48 11.91 -9.54 -17.27
C VAL A 48 10.77 -9.11 -18.16
N SER A 49 9.63 -9.78 -18.07
CA SER A 49 8.42 -9.46 -18.83
C SER A 49 7.28 -9.10 -17.89
N THR A 50 6.60 -8.00 -18.18
CA THR A 50 5.47 -7.47 -17.40
C THR A 50 4.22 -7.32 -18.29
N PRO A 51 3.67 -8.45 -18.81
CA PRO A 51 2.66 -8.43 -19.87
C PRO A 51 1.35 -7.74 -19.45
N VAL A 52 1.02 -7.74 -18.16
CA VAL A 52 -0.20 -7.09 -17.68
C VAL A 52 -0.04 -5.58 -17.70
N VAL A 53 1.06 -5.08 -17.15
CA VAL A 53 1.39 -3.64 -17.21
C VAL A 53 1.55 -3.19 -18.66
N ASP A 54 2.18 -3.99 -19.52
CA ASP A 54 2.33 -3.69 -20.96
C ASP A 54 0.98 -3.59 -21.66
N SER A 55 0.04 -4.48 -21.33
CA SER A 55 -1.33 -4.45 -21.87
C SER A 55 -2.09 -3.18 -21.44
N LEU A 56 -1.90 -2.71 -20.19
CA LEU A 56 -2.47 -1.44 -19.74
C LEU A 56 -1.81 -0.26 -20.46
N ALA A 57 -0.48 -0.25 -20.55
CA ALA A 57 0.29 0.79 -21.23
C ALA A 57 -0.07 0.92 -22.73
N SER A 58 -0.36 -0.19 -23.41
CA SER A 58 -0.75 -0.18 -24.82
C SER A 58 -2.12 0.45 -25.10
N ARG A 59 -2.96 0.56 -24.08
CA ARG A 59 -4.33 1.11 -24.15
C ARG A 59 -4.48 2.44 -23.42
N GLY A 60 -3.41 2.92 -22.81
CA GLY A 60 -3.38 4.13 -22.00
C GLY A 60 -2.30 5.12 -22.43
N ALA A 61 -2.03 6.08 -21.57
CA ALA A 61 -0.92 7.01 -21.72
C ALA A 61 0.32 6.45 -20.99
N ARG A 62 1.46 6.47 -21.68
CA ARG A 62 2.76 6.10 -21.12
C ARG A 62 3.64 7.34 -21.06
N PHE A 63 4.01 7.73 -19.85
CA PHE A 63 4.87 8.89 -19.61
C PHE A 63 6.34 8.49 -19.80
N THR A 64 7.06 9.21 -20.63
CA THR A 64 8.47 8.94 -20.94
C THR A 64 9.44 9.90 -20.22
N ASP A 65 8.92 10.93 -19.59
CA ASP A 65 9.68 11.94 -18.84
C ASP A 65 8.90 12.39 -17.61
N MET A 66 8.66 11.44 -16.68
CA MET A 66 7.98 11.69 -15.41
C MET A 66 8.97 11.53 -14.26
N HIS A 67 8.97 12.47 -13.34
CA HIS A 67 9.90 12.51 -12.23
C HIS A 67 9.19 12.38 -10.89
N ALA A 68 9.73 11.55 -10.00
CA ALA A 68 9.29 11.49 -8.61
C ALA A 68 9.70 12.78 -7.88
N CYS A 69 8.88 13.24 -6.94
CA CYS A 69 9.16 14.45 -6.14
C CYS A 69 10.33 14.24 -5.16
N ALA A 70 10.69 13.00 -4.86
CA ALA A 70 11.81 12.62 -4.00
C ALA A 70 12.33 11.25 -4.39
N SER A 71 13.55 10.92 -4.00
CA SER A 71 14.23 9.66 -4.31
C SER A 71 13.93 8.52 -3.32
N THR A 72 13.23 8.80 -2.22
CA THR A 72 12.93 7.82 -1.17
C THR A 72 11.43 7.80 -0.83
N SER A 73 11.02 6.73 -0.15
CA SER A 73 9.64 6.35 0.04
C SER A 73 8.78 7.38 0.79
N THR A 74 9.13 7.70 2.04
CA THR A 74 8.34 8.60 2.89
C THR A 74 8.09 9.96 2.23
N PRO A 75 9.11 10.68 1.74
CA PRO A 75 8.91 12.00 1.13
C PRO A 75 8.11 11.91 -0.19
N SER A 76 8.29 10.87 -1.00
CA SER A 76 7.50 10.69 -2.23
C SER A 76 6.02 10.46 -1.92
N ARG A 77 5.72 9.62 -0.92
CA ARG A 77 4.34 9.33 -0.49
C ARG A 77 3.67 10.53 0.15
N TYR A 78 4.42 11.31 0.94
CA TYR A 78 3.96 12.59 1.45
C TYR A 78 3.53 13.51 0.31
N SER A 79 4.37 13.67 -0.71
CA SER A 79 4.05 14.50 -1.87
C SER A 79 2.83 14.01 -2.65
N LEU A 80 2.70 12.68 -2.86
CA LEU A 80 1.55 12.11 -3.57
C LEU A 80 0.23 12.42 -2.86
N LEU A 81 0.20 12.35 -1.53
CA LEU A 81 -1.04 12.56 -0.78
C LEU A 81 -1.34 14.03 -0.49
N THR A 82 -0.33 14.89 -0.36
CA THR A 82 -0.52 16.30 0.01
C THR A 82 -0.40 17.29 -1.14
N GLY A 83 0.16 16.86 -2.28
CA GLY A 83 0.49 17.75 -3.39
C GLY A 83 1.62 18.74 -3.09
N LYS A 84 2.37 18.53 -2.01
CA LYS A 84 3.44 19.44 -1.56
C LYS A 84 4.81 18.79 -1.71
N TYR A 85 5.83 19.61 -2.00
CA TYR A 85 7.21 19.14 -1.96
C TYR A 85 7.65 18.84 -0.51
N PRO A 86 8.31 17.68 -0.26
CA PRO A 86 8.65 17.26 1.10
C PRO A 86 9.67 18.18 1.78
N PHE A 87 10.60 18.77 1.03
CA PHE A 87 11.61 19.70 1.56
C PHE A 87 11.02 21.00 2.14
N ARG A 88 9.72 21.24 1.96
CA ARG A 88 9.01 22.39 2.55
C ARG A 88 8.54 22.13 3.98
N ARG A 89 8.68 20.91 4.47
CA ARG A 89 8.28 20.52 5.82
C ARG A 89 9.38 19.68 6.47
N GLU A 90 9.73 20.03 7.69
CA GLU A 90 10.60 19.22 8.53
C GLU A 90 9.91 17.88 8.90
N GLY A 91 10.69 16.82 9.14
CA GLY A 91 10.19 15.51 9.54
C GLY A 91 9.61 14.65 8.41
N THR A 92 9.85 15.03 7.15
CA THR A 92 9.44 14.24 5.97
C THR A 92 10.54 13.32 5.43
N ASP A 93 11.64 13.13 6.17
CA ASP A 93 12.68 12.15 5.86
C ASP A 93 12.17 10.71 6.01
N VAL A 94 13.00 9.73 5.64
CA VAL A 94 12.66 8.31 5.73
C VAL A 94 12.26 7.93 7.17
N ALA A 95 10.97 7.66 7.38
CA ALA A 95 10.40 7.40 8.68
C ALA A 95 10.79 6.01 9.23
N PRO A 96 11.04 5.85 10.55
CA PRO A 96 11.08 4.53 11.18
C PRO A 96 9.70 3.90 11.20
N GLY A 97 9.62 2.59 11.48
CA GLY A 97 8.34 1.89 11.50
C GLY A 97 7.43 2.22 12.68
N ASP A 98 7.99 2.85 13.70
CA ASP A 98 7.27 3.39 14.87
C ASP A 98 7.13 4.94 14.80
N ALA A 99 7.21 5.53 13.63
CA ALA A 99 6.96 6.97 13.45
C ALA A 99 5.50 7.31 13.76
N GLY A 100 5.27 8.47 14.37
CA GLY A 100 3.95 9.10 14.40
C GLY A 100 3.52 9.55 13.00
N LEU A 101 2.23 9.74 12.77
CA LEU A 101 1.70 10.18 11.48
C LEU A 101 2.30 11.54 11.11
N ILE A 102 3.03 11.59 9.98
CA ILE A 102 3.73 12.80 9.53
C ILE A 102 2.85 13.78 8.78
N ILE A 103 1.73 13.34 8.23
CA ILE A 103 0.72 14.23 7.65
C ILE A 103 -0.17 14.73 8.80
N ASP A 104 -0.23 16.04 8.96
CA ASP A 104 -1.10 16.64 9.97
C ASP A 104 -2.57 16.30 9.65
N PRO A 105 -3.38 15.80 10.61
CA PRO A 105 -4.80 15.54 10.38
C PRO A 105 -5.61 16.76 9.91
N LEU A 106 -5.10 17.99 10.10
CA LEU A 106 -5.70 19.23 9.58
C LEU A 106 -5.24 19.57 8.15
N GLU A 107 -4.29 18.82 7.60
CA GLU A 107 -3.79 19.04 6.24
C GLU A 107 -4.72 18.38 5.23
N TYR A 108 -5.18 19.15 4.23
CA TYR A 108 -6.04 18.63 3.17
C TYR A 108 -5.27 17.70 2.24
N THR A 109 -5.77 16.48 2.09
CA THR A 109 -5.10 15.42 1.33
C THR A 109 -5.85 15.05 0.06
N LEU A 110 -5.19 14.26 -0.79
CA LEU A 110 -5.83 13.65 -1.96
C LEU A 110 -7.01 12.76 -1.56
N ALA A 111 -6.94 12.09 -0.40
CA ALA A 111 -8.04 11.26 0.10
C ALA A 111 -9.25 12.13 0.53
N ASP A 112 -9.02 13.27 1.17
CA ASP A 112 -10.08 14.22 1.51
C ASP A 112 -10.79 14.76 0.26
N LEU A 113 -10.01 15.11 -0.78
CA LEU A 113 -10.55 15.55 -2.06
C LEU A 113 -11.55 14.53 -2.64
N PHE A 114 -11.16 13.25 -2.67
CA PHE A 114 -12.03 12.20 -3.18
C PHE A 114 -13.22 11.94 -2.26
N LYS A 115 -13.00 11.97 -0.95
CA LYS A 115 -14.08 11.80 0.04
C LYS A 115 -15.14 12.89 -0.08
N GLU A 116 -14.74 14.16 -0.18
CA GLU A 116 -15.65 15.30 -0.43
C GLU A 116 -16.38 15.18 -1.77
N ALA A 117 -15.72 14.61 -2.79
CA ALA A 117 -16.35 14.29 -4.07
C ALA A 117 -17.32 13.10 -4.00
N GLY A 118 -17.50 12.47 -2.83
CA GLY A 118 -18.44 11.37 -2.61
C GLY A 118 -17.92 9.99 -2.96
N TYR A 119 -16.60 9.83 -3.06
CA TYR A 119 -15.95 8.53 -3.25
C TYR A 119 -15.82 7.78 -1.92
N ARG A 120 -15.77 6.44 -1.99
CA ARG A 120 -15.18 5.63 -0.92
C ARG A 120 -13.66 5.66 -1.09
N THR A 121 -12.93 5.79 0.00
CA THR A 121 -11.47 5.95 -0.04
C THR A 121 -10.78 4.80 0.68
N ALA A 122 -9.71 4.25 0.11
CA ALA A 122 -8.94 3.17 0.70
C ALA A 122 -7.44 3.39 0.58
N ALA A 123 -6.69 3.09 1.66
CA ALA A 123 -5.24 2.94 1.66
C ALA A 123 -4.87 1.48 1.93
N ILE A 124 -4.19 0.81 1.00
CA ILE A 124 -3.89 -0.62 1.11
C ILE A 124 -2.41 -0.88 0.77
N GLY A 125 -1.73 -1.65 1.63
CA GLY A 125 -0.35 -2.06 1.45
C GLY A 125 0.67 -1.20 2.16
N LYS A 126 1.81 -0.88 1.55
CA LYS A 126 2.88 -0.10 2.17
C LYS A 126 2.42 1.33 2.50
N TRP A 127 2.57 1.72 3.76
CA TRP A 127 2.20 3.07 4.21
C TRP A 127 3.41 4.00 4.30
N HIS A 128 4.29 3.77 5.23
CA HIS A 128 5.56 4.50 5.46
C HIS A 128 5.40 6.02 5.68
N LEU A 129 4.27 6.42 6.27
CA LEU A 129 3.96 7.81 6.63
C LEU A 129 3.67 7.98 8.13
N GLY A 130 4.01 6.94 8.92
CA GLY A 130 3.76 6.93 10.35
C GLY A 130 2.32 6.62 10.74
N LEU A 131 2.13 6.18 11.97
CA LEU A 131 0.86 5.82 12.61
C LEU A 131 0.91 6.23 14.08
N GLY A 132 -0.22 6.62 14.65
CA GLY A 132 -0.28 7.16 16.00
C GLY A 132 0.14 8.62 16.07
N ALA A 133 -0.10 9.28 17.21
CA ALA A 133 0.19 10.70 17.41
C ALA A 133 1.70 10.99 17.60
N GLU A 134 2.44 10.09 18.23
CA GLU A 134 3.85 10.31 18.61
C GLU A 134 4.74 9.13 18.23
N THR A 135 5.95 9.43 17.74
CA THR A 135 6.97 8.42 17.43
C THR A 135 7.36 7.60 18.66
N GLY A 136 7.31 6.29 18.54
CA GLY A 136 7.68 5.33 19.58
C GLY A 136 6.65 5.20 20.71
N LYS A 137 5.42 5.72 20.53
CA LYS A 137 4.34 5.67 21.53
C LYS A 137 3.16 4.81 21.09
N GLN A 138 3.23 4.17 19.94
CA GLN A 138 2.16 3.34 19.41
C GLN A 138 1.85 2.16 20.35
N ASP A 139 0.59 2.00 20.73
CA ASP A 139 0.11 0.76 21.34
C ASP A 139 -0.26 -0.26 20.25
N TRP A 140 0.71 -1.11 19.91
CA TRP A 140 0.51 -2.19 18.94
C TRP A 140 -0.41 -3.33 19.44
N ASN A 141 -0.85 -3.28 20.68
CA ASN A 141 -1.71 -4.29 21.31
C ASN A 141 -3.15 -3.80 21.46
N GLY A 142 -3.40 -2.54 21.13
CA GLY A 142 -4.70 -1.89 21.17
C GLY A 142 -5.06 -1.25 19.83
N LYS A 143 -5.93 -0.26 19.89
CA LYS A 143 -6.30 0.55 18.73
C LYS A 143 -5.43 1.81 18.71
N LEU A 144 -4.78 2.06 17.58
CA LEU A 144 -4.01 3.28 17.35
C LEU A 144 -4.91 4.51 17.37
N ASP A 145 -4.44 5.58 17.99
CA ASP A 145 -5.16 6.84 18.19
C ASP A 145 -5.25 7.70 16.93
N VAL A 146 -4.20 7.70 16.09
CA VAL A 146 -4.15 8.44 14.83
C VAL A 146 -3.78 7.48 13.69
N THR A 147 -4.57 7.51 12.62
CA THR A 147 -4.53 6.54 11.52
C THR A 147 -4.81 7.24 10.18
N PRO A 148 -4.72 6.56 9.04
CA PRO A 148 -5.17 7.11 7.76
C PRO A 148 -6.64 7.57 7.72
N ALA A 149 -7.49 7.11 8.65
CA ALA A 149 -8.87 7.59 8.76
C ALA A 149 -8.95 9.09 9.09
N ASP A 150 -7.94 9.60 9.81
CA ASP A 150 -7.85 11.00 10.23
C ASP A 150 -7.40 11.93 9.09
N ILE A 151 -6.99 11.37 7.96
CA ILE A 151 -6.57 12.09 6.74
C ILE A 151 -7.34 11.64 5.48
N GLY A 152 -8.62 11.28 5.66
CA GLY A 152 -9.57 11.10 4.57
C GLY A 152 -9.80 9.67 4.07
N PHE A 153 -9.14 8.63 4.61
CA PHE A 153 -9.36 7.25 4.18
C PHE A 153 -10.46 6.56 5.00
N ASP A 154 -11.48 6.03 4.33
CA ASP A 154 -12.56 5.26 4.97
C ASP A 154 -12.12 3.85 5.39
N TYR A 155 -11.22 3.24 4.62
CA TYR A 155 -10.65 1.92 4.87
C TYR A 155 -9.14 1.93 4.76
N HIS A 156 -8.48 1.19 5.64
CA HIS A 156 -7.05 0.94 5.50
C HIS A 156 -6.63 -0.46 5.97
N TYR A 157 -5.72 -1.07 5.19
CA TYR A 157 -5.01 -2.30 5.51
C TYR A 157 -3.54 -2.12 5.13
N LEU A 158 -2.67 -2.00 6.13
CA LEU A 158 -1.36 -1.40 5.94
C LEU A 158 -0.21 -2.22 6.52
N MET A 159 0.93 -2.16 5.86
CA MET A 159 2.24 -2.29 6.49
C MET A 159 2.61 -0.92 7.07
N ALA A 160 2.94 -0.83 8.37
CA ALA A 160 3.20 0.46 9.03
C ALA A 160 4.31 1.28 8.35
N ALA A 161 5.39 0.61 7.92
CA ALA A 161 6.44 1.20 7.11
C ALA A 161 6.65 0.38 5.83
N THR A 162 7.62 -0.50 5.82
CA THR A 162 8.05 -1.32 4.69
C THR A 162 8.52 -2.69 5.20
N ALA A 163 8.62 -3.70 4.35
CA ALA A 163 8.94 -5.06 4.78
C ALA A 163 10.31 -5.20 5.47
N ASP A 164 11.24 -4.31 5.22
CA ASP A 164 12.54 -4.30 5.89
C ASP A 164 12.53 -3.72 7.32
N ARG A 165 11.37 -3.25 7.83
CA ARG A 165 11.24 -2.59 9.13
C ARG A 165 10.22 -3.27 10.03
N VAL A 166 10.48 -3.20 11.33
CA VAL A 166 9.48 -3.59 12.34
C VAL A 166 8.48 -2.44 12.56
N PRO A 167 7.21 -2.73 12.95
CA PRO A 167 6.63 -4.03 13.23
C PRO A 167 6.29 -4.82 11.96
N CYS A 168 6.50 -6.13 11.99
CA CYS A 168 6.23 -7.03 10.88
C CYS A 168 4.81 -7.60 10.96
N VAL A 169 3.82 -6.74 11.03
CA VAL A 169 2.39 -7.06 11.13
C VAL A 169 1.58 -6.11 10.24
N PHE A 170 0.43 -6.58 9.77
CA PHE A 170 -0.51 -5.69 9.10
C PHE A 170 -1.38 -4.95 10.11
N ILE A 171 -1.76 -3.72 9.77
CA ILE A 171 -2.68 -2.88 10.54
C ILE A 171 -3.95 -2.71 9.73
N GLU A 172 -5.08 -3.14 10.28
CA GLU A 172 -6.39 -2.94 9.67
C GLU A 172 -7.26 -2.06 10.57
N GLN A 173 -7.76 -0.96 10.03
CA GLN A 173 -8.64 -0.03 10.73
C GLN A 173 -8.12 0.38 12.12
N GLY A 174 -6.80 0.60 12.21
CA GLY A 174 -6.11 1.05 13.42
C GLY A 174 -5.73 -0.07 14.40
N CYS A 175 -6.03 -1.32 14.12
CA CYS A 175 -5.66 -2.46 14.95
C CYS A 175 -4.72 -3.41 14.21
N VAL A 176 -3.89 -4.14 14.94
CA VAL A 176 -3.09 -5.23 14.36
C VAL A 176 -4.01 -6.34 13.85
N ALA A 177 -3.93 -6.63 12.56
CA ALA A 177 -4.68 -7.73 11.96
C ALA A 177 -4.23 -9.08 12.55
N ASN A 178 -5.18 -9.98 12.81
CA ASN A 178 -4.93 -11.29 13.42
C ASN A 178 -4.17 -11.20 14.76
N TYR A 179 -4.42 -10.16 15.55
CA TYR A 179 -3.75 -9.94 16.84
C TYR A 179 -3.74 -11.20 17.71
N ASP A 180 -2.59 -11.46 18.33
CA ASP A 180 -2.36 -12.58 19.22
C ASP A 180 -2.12 -12.11 20.67
N ALA A 181 -3.15 -12.18 21.50
CA ALA A 181 -3.06 -11.75 22.89
C ALA A 181 -2.06 -12.58 23.74
N SER A 182 -1.70 -13.80 23.30
CA SER A 182 -0.69 -14.63 23.97
C SER A 182 0.74 -14.20 23.64
N ALA A 183 0.93 -13.34 22.64
CA ALA A 183 2.24 -12.88 22.18
C ALA A 183 2.22 -11.34 21.96
N PRO A 184 2.07 -10.53 23.01
CA PRO A 184 1.98 -9.08 22.90
C PRO A 184 3.19 -8.48 22.18
N ILE A 185 2.93 -7.48 21.33
CA ILE A 185 3.93 -6.86 20.47
C ILE A 185 4.66 -5.76 21.22
N GLN A 186 5.98 -5.79 21.13
CA GLN A 186 6.86 -4.73 21.58
C GLN A 186 7.78 -4.33 20.42
N VAL A 187 7.96 -3.03 20.22
CA VAL A 187 8.79 -2.46 19.15
C VAL A 187 9.77 -1.44 19.74
N SER A 188 11.00 -1.43 19.25
CA SER A 188 12.02 -0.47 19.64
C SER A 188 12.97 -0.18 18.47
N TYR A 189 13.22 1.09 18.23
CA TYR A 189 14.26 1.54 17.29
C TYR A 189 15.55 1.97 18.00
N ARG A 190 15.65 1.75 19.32
CA ARG A 190 16.81 2.15 20.14
C ARG A 190 17.68 0.97 20.57
N LYS A 191 17.08 -0.11 21.07
CA LYS A 191 17.80 -1.27 21.63
C LYS A 191 17.00 -2.55 21.47
N ASN A 192 17.73 -3.67 21.40
CA ASN A 192 17.13 -4.99 21.35
C ASN A 192 16.48 -5.37 22.70
N PHE A 193 15.52 -6.28 22.64
CA PHE A 193 14.93 -6.90 23.82
C PHE A 193 15.86 -8.02 24.34
N PRO A 194 15.97 -8.18 25.67
CA PRO A 194 16.82 -9.21 26.24
C PRO A 194 16.48 -10.62 25.70
N GLY A 195 17.51 -11.34 25.23
CA GLY A 195 17.38 -12.70 24.73
C GLY A 195 16.84 -12.84 23.30
N GLU A 196 16.42 -11.76 22.65
CA GLU A 196 15.93 -11.84 21.25
C GLU A 196 17.09 -11.91 20.25
N PRO A 197 17.06 -12.89 19.31
CA PRO A 197 18.09 -13.02 18.28
C PRO A 197 18.01 -11.88 17.26
N THR A 198 19.16 -11.56 16.69
CA THR A 198 19.26 -10.60 15.58
C THR A 198 20.00 -11.23 14.40
N GLY A 199 19.81 -10.70 13.20
CA GLY A 199 20.56 -11.15 12.03
C GLY A 199 22.06 -11.03 12.20
N ARG A 200 22.53 -10.08 13.05
CA ARG A 200 23.93 -9.90 13.39
C ARG A 200 24.45 -11.00 14.33
N THR A 201 23.67 -11.41 15.31
CA THR A 201 24.11 -12.37 16.34
C THR A 201 23.79 -13.82 15.97
N HIS A 202 22.80 -14.05 15.11
CA HIS A 202 22.32 -15.38 14.70
C HIS A 202 22.11 -15.46 13.18
N PRO A 203 23.17 -15.26 12.37
CA PRO A 203 23.07 -15.31 10.91
C PRO A 203 22.61 -16.68 10.39
N GLU A 204 22.81 -17.75 11.14
CA GLU A 204 22.37 -19.11 10.83
C GLU A 204 20.84 -19.27 10.80
N MET A 205 20.09 -18.35 11.40
CA MET A 205 18.62 -18.34 11.36
C MET A 205 18.05 -17.69 10.10
N LEU A 206 18.89 -17.13 9.23
CA LEU A 206 18.43 -16.33 8.11
C LEU A 206 18.21 -17.18 6.85
N LYS A 207 17.06 -16.98 6.21
CA LYS A 207 16.74 -17.49 4.87
C LYS A 207 17.35 -16.62 3.77
N LEU A 208 17.63 -15.36 4.07
CA LEU A 208 18.13 -14.35 3.16
C LEU A 208 19.23 -13.54 3.84
N LEU A 209 20.37 -13.40 3.17
CA LEU A 209 21.47 -12.57 3.68
C LEU A 209 20.98 -11.11 3.81
N PRO A 210 21.27 -10.44 4.93
CA PRO A 210 20.85 -9.05 5.14
C PRO A 210 21.65 -8.11 4.23
N SER A 211 21.02 -7.02 3.82
CA SER A 211 21.74 -5.86 3.33
C SER A 211 22.32 -5.06 4.50
N HIS A 212 23.28 -4.16 4.22
CA HIS A 212 23.92 -3.33 5.25
C HIS A 212 22.89 -2.58 6.10
N GLY A 213 23.00 -2.70 7.44
CA GLY A 213 22.11 -2.04 8.39
C GLY A 213 20.74 -2.71 8.60
N HIS A 214 20.44 -3.81 7.90
CA HIS A 214 19.19 -4.57 8.02
C HIS A 214 19.41 -5.89 8.79
N ASP A 215 20.16 -5.84 9.86
CA ASP A 215 20.66 -7.03 10.60
C ASP A 215 20.16 -7.12 12.06
N MET A 216 19.02 -6.46 12.34
CA MET A 216 18.41 -6.44 13.68
C MET A 216 17.40 -7.59 13.84
N SER A 217 16.21 -7.38 14.37
CA SER A 217 15.26 -8.47 14.64
C SER A 217 15.00 -9.40 13.45
N ILE A 218 14.85 -10.68 13.75
CA ILE A 218 14.56 -11.73 12.77
C ILE A 218 13.07 -12.05 12.82
N VAL A 219 12.38 -11.88 11.69
CA VAL A 219 10.98 -12.30 11.50
C VAL A 219 10.87 -13.10 10.22
N ASN A 220 10.25 -14.28 10.28
CA ASN A 220 10.14 -15.20 9.14
C ASN A 220 11.51 -15.61 8.53
N GLY A 221 12.59 -15.65 9.35
CA GLY A 221 13.94 -15.94 8.88
C GLY A 221 14.58 -14.80 8.07
N ILE A 222 14.07 -13.59 8.17
CA ILE A 222 14.58 -12.38 7.51
C ILE A 222 14.83 -11.31 8.57
N SER A 223 16.02 -10.72 8.55
CA SER A 223 16.38 -9.66 9.49
C SER A 223 15.85 -8.30 9.02
N ARG A 224 15.58 -7.42 9.97
CA ARG A 224 14.89 -6.14 9.77
C ARG A 224 15.72 -4.97 10.30
N ILE A 225 15.25 -3.77 10.03
CA ILE A 225 15.65 -2.54 10.73
C ILE A 225 14.72 -2.38 11.93
N GLY A 226 15.31 -2.17 13.12
CA GLY A 226 14.59 -2.08 14.38
C GLY A 226 14.41 -3.42 15.07
N TYR A 227 13.91 -3.37 16.28
CA TYR A 227 13.75 -4.51 17.18
C TYR A 227 12.28 -4.73 17.51
N MET A 228 11.84 -5.97 17.46
CA MET A 228 10.51 -6.36 17.90
C MET A 228 10.54 -7.68 18.65
N LYS A 229 9.55 -7.85 19.53
CA LYS A 229 9.27 -9.08 20.25
C LYS A 229 7.78 -9.35 20.21
N GLY A 230 7.38 -10.62 20.24
CA GLY A 230 5.97 -11.01 20.19
C GLY A 230 5.41 -11.00 18.77
N GLY A 231 4.10 -10.78 18.67
CA GLY A 231 3.34 -10.79 17.41
C GLY A 231 2.68 -12.13 17.10
N GLY A 232 3.27 -13.26 17.46
CA GLY A 232 2.65 -14.57 17.28
C GLY A 232 2.08 -14.78 15.88
N LYS A 233 0.80 -15.15 15.81
CA LYS A 233 0.08 -15.38 14.53
C LYS A 233 -0.20 -14.13 13.71
N ALA A 234 0.01 -12.93 14.26
CA ALA A 234 -0.12 -11.68 13.54
C ALA A 234 1.08 -11.37 12.64
N LEU A 235 2.24 -12.02 12.88
CA LEU A 235 3.43 -11.83 12.06
C LEU A 235 3.16 -12.26 10.62
N TRP A 236 3.48 -11.40 9.65
CA TRP A 236 3.39 -11.80 8.25
C TRP A 236 4.49 -12.79 7.87
N ARG A 237 4.24 -13.51 6.80
CA ARG A 237 5.26 -14.21 6.02
C ARG A 237 5.56 -13.38 4.78
N ASP A 238 6.83 -13.16 4.49
CA ASP A 238 7.24 -12.31 3.36
C ASP A 238 6.71 -12.81 2.03
N GLU A 239 6.66 -14.12 1.88
CA GLU A 239 6.14 -14.80 0.69
C GLU A 239 4.68 -14.46 0.40
N ASP A 240 3.90 -14.09 1.43
CA ASP A 240 2.45 -13.90 1.35
C ASP A 240 2.06 -12.41 1.33
N ILE A 241 3.01 -11.47 1.47
CA ILE A 241 2.73 -10.03 1.57
C ILE A 241 1.94 -9.54 0.34
N ALA A 242 2.41 -9.85 -0.87
CA ALA A 242 1.78 -9.38 -2.09
C ALA A 242 0.35 -9.91 -2.24
N ASP A 243 0.13 -11.18 -1.94
CA ASP A 243 -1.20 -11.80 -2.02
C ASP A 243 -2.14 -11.25 -0.94
N SER A 244 -1.65 -10.96 0.26
CA SER A 244 -2.43 -10.31 1.31
C SER A 244 -2.90 -8.92 0.89
N ILE A 245 -2.00 -8.12 0.31
CA ILE A 245 -2.32 -6.78 -0.21
C ILE A 245 -3.36 -6.89 -1.35
N ALA A 246 -3.14 -7.79 -2.31
CA ALA A 246 -4.06 -8.01 -3.42
C ALA A 246 -5.45 -8.45 -2.94
N ALA A 247 -5.52 -9.39 -1.98
CA ALA A 247 -6.78 -9.87 -1.44
C ALA A 247 -7.62 -8.75 -0.81
N HIS A 248 -7.00 -7.86 -0.02
CA HIS A 248 -7.70 -6.74 0.60
C HIS A 248 -8.14 -5.68 -0.43
N ALA A 249 -7.34 -5.44 -1.48
CA ALA A 249 -7.74 -4.59 -2.60
C ALA A 249 -8.94 -5.18 -3.35
N ILE A 250 -8.93 -6.48 -3.65
CA ILE A 250 -10.03 -7.19 -4.31
C ILE A 250 -11.30 -7.18 -3.45
N ASN A 251 -11.17 -7.43 -2.14
CA ASN A 251 -12.29 -7.37 -1.22
C ASN A 251 -12.93 -5.98 -1.19
N PHE A 252 -12.13 -4.91 -1.18
CA PHE A 252 -12.64 -3.55 -1.24
C PHE A 252 -13.35 -3.25 -2.57
N ILE A 253 -12.79 -3.65 -3.70
CA ILE A 253 -13.39 -3.51 -5.04
C ILE A 253 -14.73 -4.27 -5.12
N SER A 254 -14.80 -5.44 -4.49
CA SER A 254 -15.94 -6.35 -4.57
C SER A 254 -17.15 -5.96 -3.73
N GLN A 255 -17.03 -4.94 -2.86
CA GLN A 255 -18.14 -4.48 -2.05
C GLN A 255 -19.24 -3.88 -2.92
N GLU A 256 -20.48 -4.33 -2.72
CA GLU A 256 -21.65 -3.80 -3.41
C GLU A 256 -21.95 -2.36 -2.97
N THR A 257 -21.88 -1.42 -3.90
CA THR A 257 -22.12 0.00 -3.64
C THR A 257 -22.34 0.76 -4.94
N ASP A 258 -23.07 1.84 -4.85
CA ASP A 258 -23.30 2.79 -5.94
C ASP A 258 -22.28 3.96 -5.96
N LYS A 259 -21.34 3.99 -4.99
CA LYS A 259 -20.32 5.03 -4.90
C LYS A 259 -19.05 4.61 -5.67
N PRO A 260 -18.44 5.51 -6.43
CA PRO A 260 -17.10 5.27 -6.96
C PRO A 260 -16.08 5.18 -5.84
N PHE A 261 -14.91 4.62 -6.12
CA PHE A 261 -13.82 4.54 -5.15
C PHE A 261 -12.56 5.27 -5.62
N PHE A 262 -11.82 5.77 -4.65
CA PHE A 262 -10.40 6.09 -4.74
C PHE A 262 -9.61 5.08 -3.91
N MET A 263 -8.70 4.36 -4.54
CA MET A 263 -7.82 3.41 -3.87
C MET A 263 -6.37 3.81 -4.05
N TYR A 264 -5.68 4.08 -2.95
CA TYR A 264 -4.23 4.22 -2.86
C TYR A 264 -3.65 2.84 -2.53
N LEU A 265 -3.29 2.09 -3.58
CA LEU A 265 -2.77 0.73 -3.49
C LEU A 265 -1.25 0.75 -3.63
N CYS A 266 -0.55 0.45 -2.56
CA CYS A 266 0.90 0.49 -2.49
C CYS A 266 1.48 -0.91 -2.33
N THR A 267 2.12 -1.42 -3.37
CA THR A 267 2.80 -2.71 -3.25
C THR A 267 4.08 -2.57 -2.43
N ASN A 268 4.58 -3.70 -1.88
CA ASN A 268 5.92 -3.76 -1.31
C ASN A 268 6.98 -4.07 -2.37
N ASP A 269 6.56 -4.66 -3.50
CA ASP A 269 7.46 -5.00 -4.59
C ASP A 269 7.88 -3.74 -5.36
N VAL A 270 9.19 -3.62 -5.65
CA VAL A 270 10.28 -4.59 -5.52
C VAL A 270 11.27 -4.22 -4.41
N HIS A 271 10.85 -3.55 -3.36
CA HIS A 271 11.69 -3.11 -2.24
C HIS A 271 12.31 -4.31 -1.50
N VAL A 272 13.43 -4.08 -0.83
CA VAL A 272 14.05 -5.08 0.06
C VAL A 272 13.20 -5.27 1.34
N PRO A 273 13.24 -6.47 1.96
CA PRO A 273 13.81 -7.71 1.48
C PRO A 273 13.00 -8.26 0.30
N ARG A 274 13.69 -8.69 -0.74
CA ARG A 274 13.04 -9.36 -1.88
C ARG A 274 12.92 -10.83 -1.57
N TYR A 275 11.74 -11.24 -1.16
CA TYR A 275 11.44 -12.64 -0.86
C TYR A 275 10.05 -13.00 -1.39
N PRO A 276 9.90 -13.01 -2.74
CA PRO A 276 8.62 -13.25 -3.39
C PRO A 276 8.12 -14.67 -3.13
N HIS A 277 6.82 -14.88 -3.34
CA HIS A 277 6.18 -16.18 -3.19
C HIS A 277 6.89 -17.25 -4.04
N GLU A 278 6.99 -18.46 -3.51
CA GLU A 278 7.75 -19.58 -4.12
C GLU A 278 7.32 -19.90 -5.56
N ARG A 279 6.06 -19.59 -5.95
CA ARG A 279 5.60 -19.76 -7.33
C ARG A 279 6.39 -18.95 -8.36
N PHE A 280 7.17 -17.95 -7.94
CA PHE A 280 8.02 -17.14 -8.81
C PHE A 280 9.48 -17.59 -8.81
N ARG A 281 9.86 -18.53 -7.95
CA ARG A 281 11.27 -18.99 -7.84
C ARG A 281 11.78 -19.58 -9.15
N GLY A 282 12.99 -19.15 -9.53
CA GLY A 282 13.64 -19.59 -10.77
C GLY A 282 12.99 -19.08 -12.06
N LYS A 283 11.97 -18.21 -11.99
CA LYS A 283 11.26 -17.70 -13.17
C LYS A 283 11.90 -16.47 -13.80
N SER A 284 12.93 -15.91 -13.19
CA SER A 284 13.66 -14.77 -13.75
C SER A 284 15.17 -14.99 -13.73
N PRO A 285 15.88 -14.67 -14.82
CA PRO A 285 17.35 -14.70 -14.84
C PRO A 285 17.98 -13.58 -14.00
N MET A 286 17.17 -12.69 -13.43
CA MET A 286 17.59 -11.60 -12.53
C MET A 286 17.52 -12.00 -11.04
N GLY A 287 17.26 -13.29 -10.74
CA GLY A 287 17.08 -13.77 -9.37
C GLY A 287 15.93 -13.08 -8.67
N LEU A 288 16.01 -12.94 -7.34
CA LEU A 288 14.93 -12.43 -6.49
C LEU A 288 14.38 -11.07 -6.92
N ARG A 289 15.22 -10.18 -7.49
CA ARG A 289 14.72 -8.89 -7.99
C ARG A 289 13.76 -9.08 -9.17
N GLY A 290 14.16 -9.88 -10.16
CA GLY A 290 13.29 -10.15 -11.30
C GLY A 290 12.03 -10.93 -10.91
N GLU A 291 12.16 -11.86 -9.97
CA GLU A 291 11.02 -12.60 -9.41
C GLU A 291 10.01 -11.67 -8.69
N ALA A 292 10.51 -10.66 -7.96
CA ALA A 292 9.67 -9.64 -7.34
C ALA A 292 8.97 -8.74 -8.39
N ILE A 293 9.62 -8.45 -9.54
CA ILE A 293 8.97 -7.74 -10.64
C ILE A 293 7.83 -8.59 -11.25
N LEU A 294 8.06 -9.90 -11.43
CA LEU A 294 7.01 -10.80 -11.89
C LEU A 294 5.83 -10.85 -10.90
N GLN A 295 6.12 -10.85 -9.59
CA GLN A 295 5.10 -10.79 -8.54
C GLN A 295 4.32 -9.48 -8.57
N PHE A 296 4.99 -8.36 -8.83
CA PHE A 296 4.32 -7.07 -9.02
C PHE A 296 3.32 -7.12 -10.20
N ASP A 297 3.73 -7.62 -11.37
CA ASP A 297 2.85 -7.75 -12.54
C ASP A 297 1.66 -8.69 -12.25
N GLU A 298 1.89 -9.75 -11.47
CA GLU A 298 0.83 -10.65 -10.99
C GLU A 298 -0.15 -9.94 -10.05
N THR A 299 0.33 -9.09 -9.14
CA THR A 299 -0.54 -8.27 -8.27
C THR A 299 -1.43 -7.35 -9.12
N VAL A 300 -0.85 -6.68 -10.12
CA VAL A 300 -1.61 -5.87 -11.09
C VAL A 300 -2.66 -6.74 -11.81
N ARG A 301 -2.29 -7.95 -12.24
CA ARG A 301 -3.21 -8.88 -12.91
C ARG A 301 -4.41 -9.23 -12.03
N GLN A 302 -4.18 -9.57 -10.77
CA GLN A 302 -5.25 -9.94 -9.83
C GLN A 302 -6.25 -8.78 -9.64
N VAL A 303 -5.76 -7.57 -9.41
CA VAL A 303 -6.60 -6.39 -9.20
C VAL A 303 -7.38 -6.02 -10.48
N VAL A 304 -6.72 -6.03 -11.64
CA VAL A 304 -7.39 -5.73 -12.93
C VAL A 304 -8.42 -6.81 -13.28
N THR A 305 -8.17 -8.06 -12.93
CA THR A 305 -9.14 -9.15 -13.11
C THR A 305 -10.38 -8.91 -12.25
N ALA A 306 -10.22 -8.54 -10.98
CA ALA A 306 -11.35 -8.21 -10.11
C ALA A 306 -12.19 -7.04 -10.65
N LEU A 307 -11.53 -5.99 -11.17
CA LEU A 307 -12.25 -4.88 -11.83
C LEU A 307 -13.09 -5.37 -13.02
N ARG A 308 -12.55 -6.27 -13.85
CA ARG A 308 -13.27 -6.84 -15.00
C ARG A 308 -14.44 -7.72 -14.58
N GLU A 309 -14.23 -8.59 -13.61
CA GLU A 309 -15.27 -9.49 -13.07
C GLU A 309 -16.44 -8.71 -12.46
N LYS A 310 -16.17 -7.52 -11.92
CA LYS A 310 -17.19 -6.59 -11.41
C LYS A 310 -17.74 -5.62 -12.49
N GLY A 311 -17.26 -5.69 -13.73
CA GLY A 311 -17.69 -4.79 -14.80
C GLY A 311 -17.24 -3.33 -14.61
N LEU A 312 -16.23 -3.09 -13.77
CA LEU A 312 -15.74 -1.76 -13.40
C LEU A 312 -14.56 -1.30 -14.27
N ASP A 313 -13.93 -2.19 -15.02
CA ASP A 313 -12.70 -1.92 -15.76
C ASP A 313 -12.83 -0.78 -16.80
N LYS A 314 -14.02 -0.63 -17.42
CA LYS A 314 -14.30 0.43 -18.40
C LYS A 314 -14.52 1.81 -17.76
N ASN A 315 -14.83 1.85 -16.47
CA ASN A 315 -15.06 3.09 -15.70
C ASN A 315 -14.08 3.21 -14.52
N THR A 316 -12.84 2.80 -14.73
CA THR A 316 -11.77 2.95 -13.73
C THR A 316 -10.53 3.56 -14.36
N LEU A 317 -10.08 4.70 -13.83
CA LEU A 317 -8.77 5.27 -14.12
C LEU A 317 -7.73 4.51 -13.30
N ILE A 318 -6.82 3.81 -13.99
CA ILE A 318 -5.70 3.10 -13.36
C ILE A 318 -4.43 3.91 -13.60
N ILE A 319 -3.78 4.34 -12.53
CA ILE A 319 -2.49 5.03 -12.53
C ILE A 319 -1.47 4.11 -11.87
N ILE A 320 -0.40 3.78 -12.59
CA ILE A 320 0.73 2.99 -12.08
C ILE A 320 1.96 3.89 -12.03
N THR A 321 2.58 4.01 -10.85
CA THR A 321 3.75 4.86 -10.63
C THR A 321 4.71 4.22 -9.62
#